data_7b9fbe4c04138de18247a05b49b7a61a
#
_entry.id   7b9fbe4c04138de18247a05b49b7a61a
#
_cell.length_a   1.000
_cell.length_b   1.000
_cell.length_c   1.000
_cell.angle_alpha   90.00
_cell.angle_beta   90.00
_cell.angle_gamma   90.00
#
_symmetry.space_group_name_H-M   'P 1'
#
loop_
_entity.id
_entity.type
_entity.pdbx_description
1 polymer ?
#
loop_
_entity_poly.entity_id
_entity_poly.type
_entity_poly.pdbx_seq_one_letter_code
_entity_poly.pdbx_strand_id
1 'polypeptide(L)'
;AAAVLKDIEIFVSLDGLIDKDKEIEKLTDEKQKLEGFIKGINAKLGNEKFVENAKEEVVALEREKLESAQSKLEKVQERLESLS
;
A
#
# COMPACT_ATOMS: atom_id res chain seq x y z
N ALA A 1 -8.60 6.80 37.60
CA ALA A 1 -8.66 6.80 37.36
C ALA A 1 -8.78 6.77 36.84
N ALA A 2 -8.77 6.61 36.87
CA ALA A 2 -8.78 6.60 36.46
C ALA A 2 -8.80 6.46 35.84
N ALA A 3 -8.84 6.43 35.94
CA ALA A 3 -8.72 6.37 35.39
C ALA A 3 -8.79 6.26 34.64
N VAL A 4 -8.94 6.30 34.83
CA VAL A 4 -8.94 6.26 34.18
C VAL A 4 -8.77 6.38 33.45
N LEU A 5 -8.69 6.56 33.66
CA LEU A 5 -8.42 6.70 33.19
C LEU A 5 -7.99 6.62 32.62
N LYS A 6 -7.73 6.59 32.97
CA LYS A 6 -7.20 6.47 32.73
C LYS A 6 -6.78 6.24 32.05
N ASP A 7 -6.54 6.15 32.41
CA ASP A 7 -6.11 5.87 31.92
C ASP A 7 -5.80 5.83 31.06
N ILE A 8 -5.11 5.77 31.50
CA ILE A 8 -5.08 5.62 30.13
C ILE A 8 -3.97 6.23 29.33
N GLU A 9 -3.64 7.35 29.58
CA GLU A 9 -2.63 8.03 28.83
C GLU A 9 -1.27 7.58 29.15
N ILE A 10 -1.17 6.92 30.16
CA ILE A 10 0.10 6.40 30.55
C ILE A 10 0.65 5.44 29.58
N PHE A 11 -0.20 4.73 28.96
CA PHE A 11 0.27 3.81 27.99
C PHE A 11 0.67 4.44 26.72
N VAL A 12 0.68 5.70 26.62
CA VAL A 12 1.01 6.37 25.39
C VAL A 12 2.29 5.82 24.78
N SER A 13 3.33 5.62 25.54
CA SER A 13 4.57 5.05 25.03
C SER A 13 4.41 3.64 24.52
N LEU A 14 3.78 2.81 25.32
CA LEU A 14 3.55 1.42 24.93
C LEU A 14 2.63 1.33 23.74
N ASP A 15 1.57 2.09 23.81
CA ASP A 15 0.60 2.14 22.73
C ASP A 15 1.26 2.60 21.45
N GLY A 16 2.17 3.55 21.56
CA GLY A 16 2.93 4.04 20.41
C GLY A 16 3.74 2.94 19.76
N LEU A 17 4.37 2.10 20.55
CA LEU A 17 5.14 0.98 20.05
C LEU A 17 4.26 -0.07 19.38
N ILE A 18 3.14 -0.38 20.03
CA ILE A 18 2.19 -1.34 19.49
C ILE A 18 1.59 -0.83 18.19
N ASP A 19 1.24 0.44 18.17
CA ASP A 19 0.68 1.07 16.98
C ASP A 19 1.68 1.07 15.83
N LYS A 20 2.94 1.28 16.14
CA LYS A 20 4.00 1.27 15.15
C LYS A 20 4.13 -0.11 14.51
N ASP A 21 4.13 -1.16 15.30
CA ASP A 21 4.20 -2.53 14.82
C ASP A 21 3.00 -2.88 13.95
N LYS A 22 1.82 -2.49 14.39
CA LYS A 22 0.60 -2.71 13.64
C LYS A 22 0.61 -1.95 12.33
N GLU A 23 1.12 -0.74 12.36
CA GLU A 23 1.21 0.09 11.17
C GLU A 23 2.19 -0.51 10.16
N ILE A 24 3.32 -0.99 10.62
CA ILE A 24 4.31 -1.66 9.77
C ILE A 24 3.69 -2.89 9.13
N GLU A 25 2.98 -3.68 9.91
CA GLU A 25 2.31 -4.88 9.41
C GLU A 25 1.27 -4.54 8.34
N LYS A 26 0.46 -3.53 8.61
CA LYS A 26 -0.55 -3.04 7.69
C LYS A 26 0.07 -2.55 6.39
N LEU A 27 1.11 -1.74 6.50
CA LEU A 27 1.81 -1.19 5.34
C LEU A 27 2.52 -2.27 4.54
N THR A 28 3.10 -3.25 5.21
CA THR A 28 3.73 -4.38 4.54
C THR A 28 2.71 -5.17 3.73
N ASP A 29 1.55 -5.39 4.31
CA ASP A 29 0.45 -6.08 3.66
C ASP A 29 -0.02 -5.29 2.43
N GLU A 30 -0.20 -4.00 2.60
CA GLU A 30 -0.58 -3.09 1.53
C GLU A 30 0.45 -3.07 0.41
N LYS A 31 1.73 -3.05 0.79
CA LYS A 31 2.84 -3.11 -0.16
C LYS A 31 2.76 -4.37 -1.00
N GLN A 32 2.55 -5.51 -0.38
CA GLN A 32 2.44 -6.78 -1.09
C GLN A 32 1.27 -6.79 -2.07
N LYS A 33 0.14 -6.26 -1.65
CA LYS A 33 -1.04 -6.15 -2.51
C LYS A 33 -0.78 -5.27 -3.71
N LEU A 34 -0.15 -4.12 -3.48
CA LEU A 34 0.19 -3.20 -4.55
C LEU A 34 1.20 -3.80 -5.52
N GLU A 35 2.20 -4.49 -5.00
CA GLU A 35 3.19 -5.17 -5.83
C GLU A 35 2.54 -6.24 -6.71
N GLY A 36 1.62 -7.01 -6.15
CA GLY A 36 0.87 -8.01 -6.91
C GLY A 36 0.01 -7.38 -7.98
N PHE A 37 -0.65 -6.29 -7.65
CA PHE A 37 -1.49 -5.55 -8.58
C PHE A 37 -0.67 -4.99 -9.73
N ILE A 38 0.46 -4.36 -9.42
CA ILE A 38 1.39 -3.81 -10.42
C ILE A 38 1.92 -4.91 -11.33
N LYS A 39 2.30 -6.03 -10.75
CA LYS A 39 2.81 -7.17 -11.49
C LYS A 39 1.76 -7.69 -12.48
N GLY A 40 0.51 -7.76 -12.03
CA GLY A 40 -0.60 -8.18 -12.88
C GLY A 40 -0.81 -7.24 -14.05
N ILE A 41 -0.78 -5.93 -13.80
CA ILE A 41 -0.95 -4.94 -14.85
C ILE A 41 0.22 -4.98 -15.83
N ASN A 42 1.44 -5.07 -15.33
CA ASN A 42 2.63 -5.17 -16.18
C ASN A 42 2.58 -6.40 -17.07
N ALA A 43 2.09 -7.51 -16.55
CA ALA A 43 1.92 -8.73 -17.33
C ALA A 43 0.92 -8.53 -18.48
N LYS A 44 -0.19 -7.83 -18.20
CA LYS A 44 -1.18 -7.49 -19.22
C LYS A 44 -0.61 -6.58 -20.28
N LEU A 45 0.05 -5.51 -19.86
CA LEU A 45 0.61 -4.52 -20.78
C LEU A 45 1.79 -5.08 -21.57
N GLY A 46 2.48 -6.08 -21.01
CA GLY A 46 3.56 -6.76 -21.69
C GLY A 46 3.09 -7.84 -22.65
N ASN A 47 1.82 -8.16 -22.63
CA ASN A 47 1.24 -9.16 -23.50
C ASN A 47 0.76 -8.49 -24.78
N GLU A 48 1.45 -8.76 -25.89
CA GLU A 48 1.13 -8.17 -27.19
C GLU A 48 -0.30 -8.46 -27.61
N LYS A 49 -0.76 -9.67 -27.38
CA LYS A 49 -2.13 -10.08 -27.74
C LYS A 49 -3.16 -9.24 -27.01
N PHE A 50 -2.92 -8.97 -25.73
CA PHE A 50 -3.81 -8.14 -24.95
C PHE A 50 -3.85 -6.71 -25.50
N VAL A 51 -2.68 -6.14 -25.75
CA VAL A 51 -2.57 -4.77 -26.26
C VAL A 51 -3.20 -4.64 -27.66
N GLU A 52 -3.02 -5.66 -28.50
CA GLU A 52 -3.59 -5.66 -29.83
C GLU A 52 -5.12 -5.80 -29.84
N ASN A 53 -5.64 -6.67 -28.95
CA ASN A 53 -7.07 -6.96 -28.91
C ASN A 53 -7.86 -6.00 -28.03
N ALA A 54 -7.24 -5.37 -27.06
CA ALA A 54 -7.90 -4.43 -26.17
C ALA A 54 -8.07 -3.09 -26.87
N LYS A 55 -9.14 -2.41 -26.54
CA LYS A 55 -9.36 -1.04 -27.03
C LYS A 55 -8.34 -0.11 -26.40
N GLU A 56 -8.00 0.94 -27.10
CA GLU A 56 -7.07 1.97 -26.60
C GLU A 56 -7.50 2.50 -25.23
N GLU A 57 -8.79 2.65 -25.04
CA GLU A 57 -9.35 3.13 -23.77
C GLU A 57 -9.02 2.17 -22.62
N VAL A 58 -9.08 0.88 -22.89
CA VAL A 58 -8.79 -0.15 -21.88
C VAL A 58 -7.30 -0.14 -21.54
N VAL A 59 -6.45 -0.05 -22.55
CA VAL A 59 -5.00 0.01 -22.36
C VAL A 59 -4.61 1.26 -21.58
N ALA A 60 -5.19 2.40 -21.95
CA ALA A 60 -4.95 3.65 -21.26
C ALA A 60 -5.37 3.58 -19.80
N LEU A 61 -6.52 2.95 -19.53
CA LEU A 61 -7.03 2.78 -18.18
C LEU A 61 -6.10 1.91 -17.34
N GLU A 62 -5.58 0.84 -17.93
CA GLU A 62 -4.63 -0.04 -17.24
C GLU A 62 -3.32 0.69 -16.92
N ARG A 63 -2.85 1.52 -17.82
CA ARG A 63 -1.66 2.35 -17.59
C ARG A 63 -1.89 3.34 -16.46
N GLU A 64 -3.07 3.93 -16.42
CA GLU A 64 -3.47 4.85 -15.37
C GLU A 64 -3.49 4.17 -14.01
N LYS A 65 -4.04 2.96 -13.97
CA LYS A 65 -4.08 2.16 -12.75
C LYS A 65 -2.67 1.81 -12.29
N LEU A 66 -1.80 1.47 -13.23
CA LEU A 66 -0.40 1.14 -12.95
C LEU A 66 0.32 2.34 -12.32
N GLU A 67 0.19 3.49 -12.93
CA GLU A 67 0.79 4.72 -12.44
C GLU A 67 0.30 5.07 -11.04
N SER A 68 -1.00 4.97 -10.83
CA SER A 68 -1.62 5.22 -9.54
C SER A 68 -1.10 4.24 -8.48
N ALA A 69 -1.02 2.96 -8.83
CA ALA A 69 -0.54 1.93 -7.92
C ALA A 69 0.94 2.12 -7.57
N GLN A 70 1.75 2.50 -8.56
CA GLN A 70 3.17 2.77 -8.34
C GLN A 70 3.37 3.96 -7.40
N SER A 71 2.56 4.99 -7.56
CA SER A 71 2.60 6.16 -6.70
C SER A 71 2.25 5.80 -5.25
N LYS A 72 1.22 4.99 -5.09
CA LYS A 72 0.81 4.51 -3.76
C LYS A 72 1.88 3.63 -3.13
N LEU A 73 2.46 2.75 -3.92
CA LEU A 73 3.53 1.86 -3.45
C LEU A 73 4.73 2.67 -2.96
N GLU A 74 5.10 3.69 -3.69
CA GLU A 74 6.19 4.59 -3.31
C GLU A 74 5.93 5.24 -1.95
N LYS A 75 4.72 5.73 -1.74
CA LYS A 75 4.32 6.34 -0.47
C LYS A 75 4.35 5.32 0.67
N VAL A 76 3.87 4.11 0.41
CA VAL A 76 3.88 3.04 1.40
C VAL A 76 5.32 2.68 1.78
N GLN A 77 6.21 2.59 0.81
CA GLN A 77 7.61 2.29 1.04
C GLN A 77 8.30 3.39 1.86
N GLU A 78 8.04 4.64 1.54
CA GLU A 78 8.56 5.78 2.28
C GLU A 78 8.11 5.74 3.73
N ARG A 79 6.85 5.43 3.94
CA ARG A 79 6.30 5.34 5.28
C ARG A 79 6.91 4.19 6.07
N LEU A 80 7.10 3.05 5.42
CA LEU A 80 7.76 1.90 6.03
C LEU A 80 9.19 2.24 6.45
N GLU A 81 9.92 2.92 5.59
CA GLU A 81 11.29 3.36 5.91
C GLU A 81 11.30 4.31 7.09
N SER A 82 10.34 5.20 7.14
CA SER A 82 10.20 6.15 8.23
C SER A 82 9.89 5.46 9.55
N LEU A 83 9.14 4.37 9.51
CA LEU A 83 8.76 3.64 10.71
C LEU A 83 9.81 2.63 11.17
N SER A 84 10.64 2.17 10.28
CA SER A 84 11.70 1.25 10.61
C SER A 84 12.99 2.02 10.95
#